data_977176383ede910f5a2a2177946640de
#
_entry.id   977176383ede910f5a2a2177946640de
#
_cell.length_a   1.000
_cell.length_b   1.000
_cell.length_c   1.000
_cell.angle_alpha   90.00
_cell.angle_beta   90.00
_cell.angle_gamma   90.00
#
_symmetry.space_group_name_H-M   'P 1'
#
loop_
_entity.id
_entity.type
_entity.pdbx_description
1 polymer ?
#
loop_
_entity_poly.entity_id
_entity_poly.type
_entity_poly.pdbx_seq_one_letter_code
_entity_poly.pdbx_strand_id
1 'polypeptide(L)'
;MASVFVGCSGNDPADAIGNADPTTDQGVSFSLTEPDFGEEETMGVRSCNWKNAVDTTDLGDGVLGEVSMSKEQGDITTRAATRTLSNGRYTVLAYDASGSLKAKINATVVSGEFSSKDIMILEPATYTFVCLNDKVDLSEGGVISVSQANAATARIGRTVKSVSGTRMKVPFVMYHVGLRVRVSLEAMVNIPNNVKAMIFDDSGNTPTVTNYDPITGTYSAGAVGTFSGPEEIFPSTGSTDFTKEKYISSPKSNTYHYLLPNQSSSIQLKFTSGDQIYHKDLAGRTMTPYKNMVLEPNATYLLNVKLTKVFKYVFDDGTVGFLRNKGTRKPIALVISETDRSAIALHDANNGVQTIWTVKRNDYNNPVAEYPSQRDQIPATSQGLHWTWDASGSKDGITIKANEPVKCPAFYHAAHYDPGVVVTGTNLSKWYLGANTDWKNLYLYVGFGTNTKVNANSSPCPWYYHVIDKAFTDAGGTTVSNTDPNASSNALRKYWSATYYRDFDTGLMHIFKNGYTDGNHSISERDLALIRAFIHY
;
A
#
# COMPACT_ATOMS: atom_id res chain seq x y z
N MET A 1 35.15 -48.49 11.55
CA MET A 1 35.38 -47.04 11.59
C MET A 1 34.45 -46.46 12.63
N ALA A 2 35.02 -45.93 13.70
CA ALA A 2 34.29 -45.53 14.89
C ALA A 2 33.69 -44.12 14.72
N SER A 3 32.40 -44.00 14.97
CA SER A 3 31.71 -42.70 15.05
C SER A 3 31.83 -42.17 16.45
N VAL A 4 32.48 -41.02 16.57
CA VAL A 4 32.59 -40.27 17.84
C VAL A 4 31.35 -39.41 17.99
N PHE A 5 30.54 -39.70 19.00
CA PHE A 5 29.52 -38.81 19.51
C PHE A 5 30.18 -37.75 20.39
N VAL A 6 30.18 -36.51 19.97
CA VAL A 6 30.51 -35.35 20.83
C VAL A 6 29.21 -34.90 21.46
N GLY A 7 29.03 -35.19 22.72
CA GLY A 7 27.96 -34.64 23.55
C GLY A 7 28.28 -33.18 23.88
N CYS A 8 27.45 -32.24 23.42
CA CYS A 8 27.44 -30.89 23.95
C CYS A 8 26.76 -30.90 25.31
N SER A 9 27.56 -30.82 26.38
CA SER A 9 27.09 -30.49 27.72
C SER A 9 26.64 -29.05 27.70
N GLY A 10 25.33 -28.81 27.91
CA GLY A 10 24.81 -27.47 28.16
C GLY A 10 25.37 -26.96 29.50
N ASN A 11 26.20 -25.95 29.45
CA ASN A 11 26.48 -25.13 30.60
C ASN A 11 25.24 -24.28 30.89
N ASP A 12 24.48 -24.67 31.89
CA ASP A 12 23.62 -23.73 32.60
C ASP A 12 24.51 -22.58 33.11
N PRO A 13 24.15 -21.32 32.85
CA PRO A 13 24.87 -20.22 33.47
C PRO A 13 24.67 -20.34 34.98
N ALA A 14 25.77 -20.60 35.66
CA ALA A 14 25.83 -20.65 37.13
C ALA A 14 25.17 -19.40 37.70
N ASP A 15 24.22 -19.63 38.59
CA ASP A 15 23.64 -18.61 39.46
C ASP A 15 24.73 -17.70 40.03
N ALA A 16 24.75 -16.43 39.59
CA ALA A 16 25.50 -15.41 40.29
C ALA A 16 24.80 -15.20 41.62
N ILE A 17 25.29 -15.93 42.61
CA ILE A 17 24.88 -15.78 44.01
C ILE A 17 25.40 -14.42 44.49
N GLY A 18 24.57 -13.38 44.38
CA GLY A 18 24.79 -12.14 45.11
C GLY A 18 24.78 -12.50 46.61
N ASN A 19 25.85 -12.13 47.32
CA ASN A 19 26.00 -12.30 48.77
C ASN A 19 24.77 -11.75 49.51
N ALA A 20 23.85 -12.65 49.88
CA ALA A 20 22.76 -12.35 50.77
C ALA A 20 23.19 -12.71 52.20
N ASP A 21 22.99 -11.80 53.12
CA ASP A 21 23.16 -11.93 54.58
C ASP A 21 22.48 -13.24 55.05
N PRO A 22 23.18 -14.12 55.80
CA PRO A 22 22.71 -15.48 56.13
C PRO A 22 21.60 -15.56 57.17
N THR A 23 20.94 -14.46 57.58
CA THR A 23 20.06 -14.45 58.76
C THR A 23 18.54 -14.45 58.47
N THR A 24 18.07 -14.56 57.21
CA THR A 24 16.61 -14.64 56.94
C THR A 24 16.28 -15.81 56.02
N ASP A 25 15.89 -16.92 56.61
CA ASP A 25 15.45 -18.15 55.94
C ASP A 25 14.04 -18.05 55.34
N GLN A 26 13.38 -16.89 55.44
CA GLN A 26 12.01 -16.64 54.96
C GLN A 26 11.97 -15.38 54.12
N GLY A 27 11.77 -15.52 52.82
CA GLY A 27 11.58 -14.35 51.95
C GLY A 27 11.31 -14.71 50.48
N VAL A 28 10.55 -13.86 49.83
CA VAL A 28 10.25 -13.98 48.37
C VAL A 28 11.27 -13.14 47.62
N SER A 29 12.00 -13.77 46.71
CA SER A 29 12.89 -13.12 45.74
C SER A 29 12.24 -13.06 44.37
N PHE A 30 12.68 -12.16 43.49
CA PHE A 30 12.06 -11.92 42.19
C PHE A 30 13.08 -11.97 41.07
N SER A 31 12.63 -12.38 39.89
CA SER A 31 13.37 -12.22 38.63
C SER A 31 12.46 -11.67 37.57
N LEU A 32 13.00 -10.84 36.68
CA LEU A 32 12.27 -10.16 35.65
C LEU A 32 12.85 -10.52 34.29
N THR A 33 11.96 -10.64 33.27
CA THR A 33 12.29 -10.65 31.88
C THR A 33 11.41 -9.63 31.14
N GLU A 34 11.94 -8.94 30.14
CA GLU A 34 11.23 -7.92 29.38
C GLU A 34 11.23 -8.29 27.90
N PRO A 35 10.17 -8.96 27.38
CA PRO A 35 10.03 -9.19 25.96
C PRO A 35 9.73 -7.89 25.21
N ASP A 36 10.00 -7.85 23.91
CA ASP A 36 9.57 -6.76 23.04
C ASP A 36 8.08 -6.90 22.66
N PHE A 37 7.51 -5.87 22.02
CA PHE A 37 6.15 -5.93 21.52
C PHE A 37 5.95 -7.11 20.54
N GLY A 38 4.87 -7.85 20.75
CA GLY A 38 4.47 -8.93 19.85
C GLY A 38 5.23 -10.24 19.99
N GLU A 39 6.17 -10.37 20.94
CA GLU A 39 6.76 -11.66 21.31
C GLU A 39 5.75 -12.44 22.18
N GLU A 40 5.10 -13.44 21.58
CA GLU A 40 4.28 -14.40 22.33
C GLU A 40 5.16 -15.53 22.85
N GLU A 41 5.03 -15.85 24.14
CA GLU A 41 5.34 -17.20 24.64
C GLU A 41 4.42 -18.20 23.93
N THR A 42 5.01 -19.31 23.47
CA THR A 42 4.32 -20.45 22.86
C THR A 42 3.36 -21.14 23.83
N MET A 43 2.23 -20.55 24.07
CA MET A 43 1.08 -21.22 24.66
C MET A 43 -0.08 -21.11 23.67
N GLY A 44 -0.35 -22.24 23.02
CA GLY A 44 -1.35 -22.54 22.03
C GLY A 44 -2.63 -21.72 22.02
N VAL A 45 -2.57 -20.48 21.55
CA VAL A 45 -3.73 -19.68 21.25
C VAL A 45 -3.94 -19.66 19.75
N ARG A 46 -5.09 -20.15 19.31
CA ARG A 46 -5.56 -20.16 17.95
C ARG A 46 -5.33 -18.78 17.33
N SER A 47 -4.51 -18.71 16.30
CA SER A 47 -4.39 -17.52 15.48
C SER A 47 -5.77 -17.16 14.94
N CYS A 48 -6.36 -16.11 15.46
CA CYS A 48 -7.51 -15.50 14.83
C CYS A 48 -7.03 -14.89 13.52
N ASN A 49 -7.18 -15.64 12.42
CA ASN A 49 -7.08 -15.11 11.07
C ASN A 49 -8.25 -14.13 10.87
N TRP A 50 -8.07 -12.89 11.30
CA TRP A 50 -8.95 -11.80 10.97
C TRP A 50 -8.76 -11.49 9.48
N LYS A 51 -9.54 -12.17 8.63
CA LYS A 51 -9.82 -11.65 7.28
C LYS A 51 -10.75 -10.45 7.50
N ASN A 52 -10.15 -9.30 7.63
CA ASN A 52 -10.84 -8.06 7.91
C ASN A 52 -11.71 -7.70 6.72
N ALA A 53 -12.94 -7.27 7.00
CA ALA A 53 -13.71 -6.53 6.04
C ALA A 53 -12.88 -5.32 5.62
N VAL A 54 -12.64 -5.19 4.32
CA VAL A 54 -11.93 -4.06 3.75
C VAL A 54 -12.94 -2.93 3.60
N ASP A 55 -12.69 -1.79 4.23
CA ASP A 55 -13.48 -0.59 3.97
C ASP A 55 -12.81 0.20 2.84
N THR A 56 -13.61 0.66 1.89
CA THR A 56 -13.14 1.38 0.71
C THR A 56 -13.58 2.84 0.82
N THR A 57 -12.61 3.74 0.85
CA THR A 57 -12.82 5.19 0.87
C THR A 57 -12.56 5.78 -0.51
N ASP A 58 -13.47 6.62 -1.02
CA ASP A 58 -13.22 7.42 -2.23
C ASP A 58 -12.41 8.68 -1.87
N LEU A 59 -11.16 8.70 -2.32
CA LEU A 59 -10.23 9.82 -2.09
C LEU A 59 -10.36 10.91 -3.15
N GLY A 60 -11.24 10.73 -4.12
CA GLY A 60 -11.50 11.65 -5.23
C GLY A 60 -10.75 11.30 -6.52
N ASP A 61 -11.25 11.80 -7.65
CA ASP A 61 -10.67 11.61 -9.00
C ASP A 61 -10.39 10.13 -9.35
N GLY A 62 -11.21 9.22 -8.84
CA GLY A 62 -11.06 7.78 -9.08
C GLY A 62 -9.91 7.13 -8.28
N VAL A 63 -9.33 7.80 -7.31
CA VAL A 63 -8.42 7.17 -6.35
C VAL A 63 -9.23 6.59 -5.21
N LEU A 64 -9.12 5.29 -5.01
CA LEU A 64 -9.76 4.56 -3.93
C LEU A 64 -8.69 4.11 -2.94
N GLY A 65 -8.99 4.22 -1.65
CA GLY A 65 -8.17 3.68 -0.59
C GLY A 65 -8.90 2.52 0.10
N GLU A 66 -8.27 1.36 0.14
CA GLU A 66 -8.71 0.20 0.91
C GLU A 66 -7.84 0.08 2.15
N VAL A 67 -8.44 0.00 3.33
CA VAL A 67 -7.71 -0.08 4.59
C VAL A 67 -7.99 -1.41 5.26
N SER A 68 -6.92 -2.09 5.62
CA SER A 68 -6.97 -3.29 6.46
C SER A 68 -5.99 -3.15 7.61
N MET A 69 -6.28 -3.76 8.75
CA MET A 69 -5.36 -3.86 9.86
C MET A 69 -5.15 -5.32 10.22
N SER A 70 -3.90 -5.70 10.45
CA SER A 70 -3.52 -7.05 10.87
C SER A 70 -2.59 -6.98 12.08
N LYS A 71 -2.71 -7.95 12.97
CA LYS A 71 -1.71 -8.17 14.02
C LYS A 71 -0.46 -8.75 13.34
N GLU A 72 0.68 -8.10 13.50
CA GLU A 72 1.95 -8.65 13.02
C GLU A 72 2.37 -9.78 13.96
N GLN A 73 2.67 -10.93 13.38
CA GLN A 73 3.37 -11.98 14.11
C GLN A 73 4.85 -11.61 14.14
N GLY A 74 5.47 -11.62 15.33
CA GLY A 74 6.92 -11.45 15.44
C GLY A 74 7.64 -12.50 14.59
N ASP A 75 8.74 -12.11 13.95
CA ASP A 75 9.58 -13.06 13.20
C ASP A 75 10.05 -14.18 14.13
N ILE A 76 9.54 -15.39 13.91
CA ILE A 76 9.85 -16.60 14.69
C ILE A 76 11.35 -16.99 14.57
N THR A 77 12.11 -16.32 13.73
CA THR A 77 13.50 -16.67 13.38
C THR A 77 14.57 -16.08 14.29
N THR A 78 14.24 -15.16 15.15
CA THR A 78 15.17 -14.68 16.18
C THR A 78 14.74 -15.24 17.54
N ARG A 79 15.52 -16.21 18.08
CA ARG A 79 15.51 -16.50 19.51
C ARG A 79 15.43 -15.18 20.23
N ALA A 80 14.43 -15.03 21.13
CA ALA A 80 14.30 -13.87 22.00
C ALA A 80 15.68 -13.51 22.54
N ALA A 81 16.28 -12.47 21.98
CA ALA A 81 17.47 -11.92 22.57
C ALA A 81 17.02 -11.45 23.96
N THR A 82 17.55 -12.05 25.01
CA THR A 82 17.32 -11.65 26.37
C THR A 82 17.69 -10.17 26.44
N ARG A 83 16.68 -9.31 26.35
CA ARG A 83 16.89 -7.87 26.43
C ARG A 83 17.34 -7.55 27.85
N THR A 84 18.37 -6.73 27.97
CA THR A 84 18.76 -6.18 29.27
C THR A 84 17.57 -5.45 29.86
N LEU A 85 17.22 -5.75 31.10
CA LEU A 85 16.12 -5.08 31.84
C LEU A 85 16.27 -3.57 31.75
N SER A 86 15.16 -2.88 31.58
CA SER A 86 15.14 -1.41 31.56
C SER A 86 15.50 -0.85 32.93
N ASN A 87 16.51 0.03 33.02
CA ASN A 87 16.86 0.71 34.24
C ASN A 87 15.67 1.53 34.77
N GLY A 88 15.42 1.51 36.04
CA GLY A 88 14.31 2.26 36.63
C GLY A 88 13.86 1.74 37.98
N ARG A 89 12.79 2.32 38.50
CA ARG A 89 12.13 1.88 39.74
C ARG A 89 11.01 0.92 39.40
N TYR A 90 10.84 -0.07 40.27
CA TYR A 90 9.81 -1.08 40.17
C TYR A 90 9.07 -1.20 41.49
N THR A 91 7.80 -1.53 41.43
CA THR A 91 6.97 -1.83 42.62
C THR A 91 6.42 -3.24 42.47
N VAL A 92 6.62 -4.07 43.49
CA VAL A 92 6.05 -5.42 43.55
C VAL A 92 4.96 -5.46 44.61
N LEU A 93 3.79 -5.95 44.19
CA LEU A 93 2.58 -6.08 45.01
C LEU A 93 2.22 -7.55 45.15
N ALA A 94 1.71 -7.95 46.33
CA ALA A 94 1.17 -9.29 46.54
C ALA A 94 -0.27 -9.18 47.06
N TYR A 95 -1.20 -9.80 46.35
CA TYR A 95 -2.62 -9.86 46.68
C TYR A 95 -3.01 -11.29 47.07
N ASP A 96 -3.84 -11.43 48.09
CA ASP A 96 -4.42 -12.73 48.46
C ASP A 96 -5.56 -13.15 47.51
N ALA A 97 -6.14 -14.31 47.76
CA ALA A 97 -7.25 -14.84 46.97
C ALA A 97 -8.53 -13.99 47.03
N SER A 98 -8.69 -13.15 48.07
CA SER A 98 -9.79 -12.19 48.19
C SER A 98 -9.57 -10.88 47.40
N GLY A 99 -8.38 -10.69 46.80
CA GLY A 99 -7.98 -9.46 46.15
C GLY A 99 -7.44 -8.38 47.09
N SER A 100 -7.19 -8.71 48.35
CA SER A 100 -6.64 -7.77 49.35
C SER A 100 -5.12 -7.67 49.20
N LEU A 101 -4.57 -6.45 49.14
CA LEU A 101 -3.13 -6.20 49.13
C LEU A 101 -2.51 -6.62 50.49
N LYS A 102 -1.58 -7.56 50.47
CA LYS A 102 -0.89 -8.08 51.67
C LYS A 102 0.51 -7.55 51.82
N ALA A 103 1.20 -7.28 50.73
CA ALA A 103 2.55 -6.74 50.80
C ALA A 103 2.87 -5.87 49.58
N LYS A 104 3.75 -4.90 49.81
CA LYS A 104 4.30 -4.01 48.80
C LYS A 104 5.77 -3.79 49.06
N ILE A 105 6.62 -3.94 48.07
CA ILE A 105 8.03 -3.55 48.13
C ILE A 105 8.40 -2.67 46.94
N ASN A 106 9.43 -1.85 47.12
CA ASN A 106 10.05 -1.09 46.08
C ASN A 106 11.39 -1.73 45.70
N ALA A 107 11.68 -1.73 44.40
CA ALA A 107 12.88 -2.28 43.85
C ALA A 107 13.45 -1.36 42.74
N THR A 108 14.67 -1.62 42.35
CA THR A 108 15.36 -0.88 41.27
C THR A 108 16.03 -1.86 40.32
N VAL A 109 16.10 -1.47 39.08
CA VAL A 109 16.97 -2.12 38.08
C VAL A 109 18.07 -1.14 37.72
N VAL A 110 19.32 -1.58 37.89
CA VAL A 110 20.52 -0.84 37.53
C VAL A 110 21.42 -1.78 36.73
N SER A 111 21.84 -1.38 35.56
CA SER A 111 22.68 -2.19 34.64
C SER A 111 22.13 -3.61 34.36
N GLY A 112 20.78 -3.73 34.34
CA GLY A 112 20.11 -5.00 34.09
C GLY A 112 19.92 -5.89 35.30
N GLU A 113 20.37 -5.46 36.47
CA GLU A 113 20.21 -6.20 37.74
C GLU A 113 19.03 -5.66 38.54
N PHE A 114 18.11 -6.56 38.89
CA PHE A 114 16.97 -6.26 39.78
C PHE A 114 17.38 -6.43 41.22
N SER A 115 17.19 -5.40 42.04
CA SER A 115 17.50 -5.42 43.47
C SER A 115 16.44 -4.69 44.29
N SER A 116 16.19 -5.16 45.51
CA SER A 116 15.34 -4.50 46.49
C SER A 116 16.05 -4.47 47.82
N LYS A 117 15.90 -3.37 48.55
CA LYS A 117 16.33 -3.27 49.98
C LYS A 117 15.30 -3.89 50.93
N ASP A 118 14.05 -4.00 50.46
CA ASP A 118 12.95 -4.54 51.27
C ASP A 118 12.82 -6.04 50.97
N ILE A 119 12.51 -6.80 52.01
CA ILE A 119 12.22 -8.23 51.92
C ILE A 119 10.71 -8.41 52.03
N MET A 120 10.12 -9.13 51.11
CA MET A 120 8.69 -9.48 51.18
C MET A 120 8.53 -10.79 51.97
N ILE A 121 7.90 -10.71 53.13
CA ILE A 121 7.56 -11.86 53.97
C ILE A 121 6.05 -12.05 53.89
N LEU A 122 5.60 -13.27 53.60
CA LEU A 122 4.20 -13.63 53.42
C LEU A 122 3.90 -14.95 54.15
N GLU A 123 2.72 -15.04 54.72
CA GLU A 123 2.19 -16.29 55.28
C GLU A 123 1.98 -17.33 54.17
N PRO A 124 2.06 -18.63 54.47
CA PRO A 124 1.79 -19.69 53.52
C PRO A 124 0.38 -19.59 52.91
N ALA A 125 0.28 -19.21 51.65
CA ALA A 125 -0.97 -19.09 50.90
C ALA A 125 -0.67 -18.90 49.43
N THR A 126 -1.70 -18.92 48.57
CA THR A 126 -1.59 -18.55 47.13
C THR A 126 -1.80 -17.05 46.97
N TYR A 127 -0.86 -16.41 46.31
CA TYR A 127 -0.88 -14.97 46.04
C TYR A 127 -0.85 -14.68 44.54
N THR A 128 -1.50 -13.58 44.14
CA THR A 128 -1.28 -12.92 42.86
C THR A 128 -0.21 -11.85 43.08
N PHE A 129 0.95 -12.07 42.47
CA PHE A 129 2.04 -11.11 42.43
C PHE A 129 1.93 -10.24 41.22
N VAL A 130 2.10 -8.93 41.36
CA VAL A 130 2.10 -7.95 40.27
C VAL A 130 3.34 -7.07 40.37
N CYS A 131 4.10 -6.97 39.30
CA CYS A 131 5.26 -6.10 39.20
C CYS A 131 4.95 -4.96 38.24
N LEU A 132 5.19 -3.74 38.66
CA LEU A 132 4.95 -2.50 37.93
C LEU A 132 6.28 -1.78 37.72
N ASN A 133 6.55 -1.27 36.50
CA ASN A 133 7.66 -0.32 36.33
C ASN A 133 7.21 1.12 36.68
N ASP A 134 8.14 2.08 36.65
CA ASP A 134 7.91 3.48 37.05
C ASP A 134 7.05 4.30 36.05
N LYS A 135 6.55 3.67 35.00
CA LYS A 135 5.61 4.25 34.01
C LYS A 135 4.16 3.84 34.27
N VAL A 136 3.94 3.03 35.29
CA VAL A 136 2.61 2.62 35.73
C VAL A 136 2.28 3.37 37.02
N ASP A 137 1.14 4.02 37.07
CA ASP A 137 0.66 4.76 38.22
C ASP A 137 -0.06 3.80 39.21
N LEU A 138 0.27 3.93 40.48
CA LEU A 138 -0.41 3.26 41.59
C LEU A 138 -0.94 4.32 42.52
N SER A 139 -2.25 4.53 42.54
CA SER A 139 -2.89 5.49 43.46
C SER A 139 -2.84 5.03 44.91
N GLU A 140 -3.09 5.96 45.85
CA GLU A 140 -3.24 5.64 47.30
C GLU A 140 -4.41 4.66 47.53
N GLY A 141 -5.44 4.72 46.71
CA GLY A 141 -6.58 3.78 46.75
C GLY A 141 -6.30 2.41 46.10
N GLY A 142 -5.07 2.13 45.64
CA GLY A 142 -4.69 0.85 45.05
C GLY A 142 -5.07 0.69 43.57
N VAL A 143 -5.57 1.73 42.90
CA VAL A 143 -5.88 1.67 41.49
C VAL A 143 -4.58 1.69 40.69
N ILE A 144 -4.40 0.69 39.80
CA ILE A 144 -3.27 0.60 38.86
C ILE A 144 -3.74 1.17 37.52
N SER A 145 -3.04 2.18 37.01
CA SER A 145 -3.41 2.84 35.77
C SER A 145 -2.20 3.22 34.93
N VAL A 146 -2.42 3.42 33.63
CA VAL A 146 -1.39 3.86 32.67
C VAL A 146 -1.98 4.96 31.80
N SER A 147 -1.27 6.08 31.73
CA SER A 147 -1.62 7.17 30.82
C SER A 147 -1.14 6.92 29.40
N GLN A 148 -1.79 7.53 28.42
CA GLN A 148 -1.42 7.46 27.00
C GLN A 148 0.04 7.88 26.75
N ALA A 149 0.56 8.84 27.50
CA ALA A 149 1.96 9.26 27.40
C ALA A 149 2.96 8.13 27.72
N ASN A 150 2.56 7.17 28.53
CA ASN A 150 3.37 6.03 28.95
C ASN A 150 3.11 4.74 28.15
N ALA A 151 2.22 4.77 27.14
CA ALA A 151 1.82 3.58 26.38
C ALA A 151 3.01 2.80 25.77
N ALA A 152 4.06 3.50 25.34
CA ALA A 152 5.25 2.87 24.77
C ALA A 152 6.13 2.13 25.79
N THR A 153 6.11 2.54 27.06
CA THR A 153 7.13 2.17 28.04
C THR A 153 6.58 1.54 29.32
N ALA A 154 5.29 1.70 29.61
CA ALA A 154 4.66 1.08 30.75
C ALA A 154 4.65 -0.45 30.62
N ARG A 155 5.08 -1.14 31.67
CA ARG A 155 5.14 -2.60 31.72
C ARG A 155 4.57 -3.14 33.03
N ILE A 156 3.80 -4.23 32.91
CA ILE A 156 3.22 -4.97 34.01
C ILE A 156 3.56 -6.44 33.86
N GLY A 157 4.06 -7.04 34.95
CA GLY A 157 4.21 -8.49 35.08
C GLY A 157 3.23 -9.04 36.10
N ARG A 158 2.58 -10.19 35.82
CA ARG A 158 1.65 -10.86 36.74
C ARG A 158 2.00 -12.34 36.83
N THR A 159 2.07 -12.83 38.03
CA THR A 159 2.34 -14.25 38.32
C THR A 159 1.49 -14.70 39.52
N VAL A 160 0.81 -15.83 39.41
CA VAL A 160 0.11 -16.45 40.52
C VAL A 160 0.97 -17.58 41.07
N LYS A 161 1.27 -17.56 42.37
CA LYS A 161 2.14 -18.57 42.98
C LYS A 161 1.79 -18.81 44.46
N SER A 162 1.94 -20.08 44.89
CA SER A 162 1.79 -20.47 46.30
C SER A 162 3.09 -20.26 47.04
N VAL A 163 3.00 -19.59 48.20
CA VAL A 163 4.08 -19.38 49.14
C VAL A 163 4.01 -20.50 50.21
N SER A 164 5.13 -21.17 50.44
CA SER A 164 5.21 -22.32 51.37
C SER A 164 5.94 -22.02 52.69
N GLY A 165 6.32 -20.77 52.91
CA GLY A 165 7.08 -20.39 54.10
C GLY A 165 8.60 -20.61 54.01
N THR A 166 9.09 -21.12 52.91
CA THR A 166 10.53 -21.25 52.60
C THR A 166 10.93 -20.19 51.58
N ARG A 167 12.23 -19.91 51.45
CA ARG A 167 12.77 -18.99 50.44
C ARG A 167 12.35 -19.44 49.04
N MET A 168 11.72 -18.54 48.29
CA MET A 168 11.25 -18.86 46.96
C MET A 168 11.53 -17.71 45.98
N LYS A 169 11.57 -18.06 44.67
CA LYS A 169 11.74 -17.11 43.57
C LYS A 169 10.45 -17.02 42.76
N VAL A 170 9.98 -15.79 42.51
CA VAL A 170 8.82 -15.48 41.68
C VAL A 170 9.32 -14.84 40.38
N PRO A 171 9.16 -15.50 39.25
CA PRO A 171 9.53 -14.91 37.96
C PRO A 171 8.42 -14.01 37.45
N PHE A 172 8.78 -12.88 36.84
CA PHE A 172 7.89 -12.01 36.10
C PHE A 172 8.31 -11.90 34.64
N VAL A 173 7.34 -11.99 33.75
CA VAL A 173 7.45 -11.53 32.38
C VAL A 173 6.76 -10.18 32.30
N MET A 174 7.53 -9.12 32.03
CA MET A 174 7.07 -7.72 32.04
C MET A 174 6.59 -7.31 30.66
N TYR A 175 5.30 -7.51 30.36
CA TYR A 175 4.71 -7.15 29.08
C TYR A 175 4.39 -5.66 28.99
N HIS A 176 4.45 -5.10 27.79
CA HIS A 176 3.96 -3.74 27.54
C HIS A 176 2.46 -3.64 27.80
N VAL A 177 2.05 -2.56 28.49
CA VAL A 177 0.63 -2.24 28.67
C VAL A 177 0.03 -1.71 27.37
N GLY A 178 0.75 -0.85 26.68
CA GLY A 178 0.33 -0.34 25.37
C GLY A 178 0.49 -1.36 24.25
N LEU A 179 0.06 -0.94 23.08
CA LEU A 179 0.27 -1.61 21.82
C LEU A 179 0.93 -0.64 20.84
N ARG A 180 1.47 -1.14 19.73
CA ARG A 180 2.04 -0.29 18.70
C ARG A 180 1.44 -0.57 17.33
N VAL A 181 1.27 0.50 16.54
CA VAL A 181 0.74 0.45 15.18
C VAL A 181 1.74 1.12 14.24
N ARG A 182 2.01 0.53 13.10
CA ARG A 182 2.70 1.18 11.99
C ARG A 182 1.86 1.10 10.72
N VAL A 183 2.15 1.96 9.75
CA VAL A 183 1.39 2.05 8.50
C VAL A 183 2.24 1.53 7.33
N SER A 184 1.61 0.86 6.38
CA SER A 184 2.17 0.60 5.06
C SER A 184 1.26 1.16 3.97
N LEU A 185 1.86 1.72 2.93
CA LEU A 185 1.14 2.17 1.74
C LEU A 185 1.50 1.25 0.57
N GLU A 186 0.50 0.88 -0.20
CA GLU A 186 0.64 0.05 -1.38
C GLU A 186 -0.07 0.71 -2.56
N ALA A 187 0.60 0.82 -3.70
CA ALA A 187 0.05 1.38 -4.93
C ALA A 187 0.60 0.66 -6.15
N MET A 188 -0.09 0.79 -7.29
CA MET A 188 0.40 0.28 -8.58
C MET A 188 1.38 1.24 -9.26
N VAL A 189 1.66 2.37 -8.63
CA VAL A 189 2.63 3.38 -9.06
C VAL A 189 3.58 3.68 -7.92
N ASN A 190 4.69 4.35 -8.22
CA ASN A 190 5.63 4.77 -7.18
C ASN A 190 4.95 5.72 -6.18
N ILE A 191 5.22 5.51 -4.90
CA ILE A 191 4.82 6.42 -3.83
C ILE A 191 6.00 7.35 -3.55
N PRO A 192 5.82 8.68 -3.73
CA PRO A 192 6.88 9.64 -3.45
C PRO A 192 7.35 9.57 -1.99
N ASN A 193 8.64 9.77 -1.76
CA ASN A 193 9.27 9.68 -0.44
C ASN A 193 8.93 10.84 0.51
N ASN A 194 8.22 11.84 0.02
CA ASN A 194 7.75 12.99 0.80
C ASN A 194 6.27 12.90 1.18
N VAL A 195 5.60 11.80 0.84
CA VAL A 195 4.23 11.53 1.30
C VAL A 195 4.25 11.30 2.80
N LYS A 196 3.36 12.01 3.50
CA LYS A 196 3.21 11.95 4.94
C LYS A 196 1.78 11.66 5.33
N ALA A 197 1.64 10.94 6.42
CA ALA A 197 0.35 10.64 7.03
C ALA A 197 0.46 10.60 8.54
N MET A 198 -0.69 10.61 9.22
CA MET A 198 -0.77 10.45 10.67
C MET A 198 -1.97 9.60 11.05
N ILE A 199 -1.84 8.84 12.11
CA ILE A 199 -2.96 8.17 12.76
C ILE A 199 -3.57 9.12 13.78
N PHE A 200 -4.90 9.25 13.78
CA PHE A 200 -5.61 10.11 14.72
C PHE A 200 -6.98 9.53 15.08
N ASP A 201 -7.58 10.04 16.13
CA ASP A 201 -8.99 9.84 16.51
C ASP A 201 -9.53 11.14 17.11
N ASP A 202 -10.51 11.73 16.46
CA ASP A 202 -11.20 12.95 16.89
C ASP A 202 -12.58 12.67 17.52
N SER A 203 -12.96 11.40 17.64
CA SER A 203 -14.25 10.99 18.21
C SER A 203 -14.35 11.23 19.73
N GLY A 204 -13.21 11.38 20.41
CA GLY A 204 -13.14 11.50 21.86
C GLY A 204 -13.30 10.18 22.61
N ASN A 205 -13.23 9.03 21.91
CA ASN A 205 -13.45 7.70 22.49
C ASN A 205 -12.16 6.87 22.66
N THR A 206 -11.01 7.40 22.24
CA THR A 206 -9.73 6.70 22.46
C THR A 206 -9.34 6.77 23.94
N PRO A 207 -8.94 5.67 24.58
CA PRO A 207 -8.45 5.69 25.94
C PRO A 207 -7.23 6.59 26.10
N THR A 208 -7.33 7.57 26.98
CA THR A 208 -6.20 8.40 27.44
C THR A 208 -5.61 7.89 28.74
N VAL A 209 -6.37 7.07 29.46
CA VAL A 209 -5.94 6.30 30.63
C VAL A 209 -6.56 4.91 30.52
N THR A 210 -5.79 3.87 30.84
CA THR A 210 -6.29 2.51 31.04
C THR A 210 -6.06 2.07 32.49
N ASN A 211 -7.02 1.37 33.06
CA ASN A 211 -6.92 0.76 34.38
C ASN A 211 -6.59 -0.73 34.23
N TYR A 212 -5.83 -1.26 35.17
CA TYR A 212 -5.47 -2.66 35.23
C TYR A 212 -6.01 -3.31 36.50
N ASP A 213 -6.73 -4.42 36.36
CA ASP A 213 -7.17 -5.25 37.48
C ASP A 213 -6.08 -6.30 37.80
N PRO A 214 -5.42 -6.22 38.95
CA PRO A 214 -4.35 -7.14 39.31
C PRO A 214 -4.84 -8.58 39.52
N ILE A 215 -6.11 -8.79 39.86
CA ILE A 215 -6.66 -10.11 40.17
C ILE A 215 -7.02 -10.87 38.92
N THR A 216 -7.71 -10.23 37.97
CA THR A 216 -8.11 -10.84 36.69
C THR A 216 -7.01 -10.73 35.63
N GLY A 217 -6.12 -9.73 35.74
CA GLY A 217 -5.11 -9.43 34.72
C GLY A 217 -5.69 -8.70 33.49
N THR A 218 -6.86 -8.08 33.63
CA THR A 218 -7.57 -7.44 32.53
C THR A 218 -7.42 -5.92 32.53
N TYR A 219 -7.58 -5.32 31.35
CA TYR A 219 -7.55 -3.86 31.17
C TYR A 219 -8.96 -3.33 30.91
N SER A 220 -9.22 -2.13 31.40
CA SER A 220 -10.45 -1.39 31.15
C SER A 220 -10.15 0.08 30.88
N ALA A 221 -10.99 0.75 30.08
CA ALA A 221 -10.84 2.18 29.85
C ALA A 221 -11.08 2.95 31.17
N GLY A 222 -10.13 3.81 31.51
CA GLY A 222 -10.24 4.75 32.64
C GLY A 222 -10.83 6.07 32.15
N ALA A 223 -10.04 6.88 31.45
CA ALA A 223 -10.47 8.11 30.79
C ALA A 223 -10.35 7.96 29.28
N VAL A 224 -11.18 8.68 28.54
CA VAL A 224 -11.18 8.72 27.07
C VAL A 224 -10.98 10.15 26.58
N GLY A 225 -10.53 10.31 25.35
CA GLY A 225 -10.28 11.60 24.70
C GLY A 225 -9.91 11.42 23.24
N THR A 226 -9.43 12.49 22.63
CA THR A 226 -8.89 12.45 21.26
C THR A 226 -7.46 11.92 21.25
N PHE A 227 -7.04 11.37 20.12
CA PHE A 227 -5.68 10.90 19.88
C PHE A 227 -5.11 11.53 18.62
N SER A 228 -3.85 11.94 18.67
CA SER A 228 -3.09 12.41 17.50
C SER A 228 -1.67 11.84 17.62
N GLY A 229 -1.34 10.93 16.72
CA GLY A 229 0.00 10.37 16.62
C GLY A 229 0.98 11.31 15.93
N PRO A 230 2.28 11.01 15.97
CA PRO A 230 3.28 11.74 15.21
C PRO A 230 3.03 11.60 13.70
N GLU A 231 3.52 12.57 12.92
CA GLU A 231 3.50 12.49 11.47
C GLU A 231 4.53 11.46 10.99
N GLU A 232 4.11 10.56 10.11
CA GLU A 232 4.96 9.53 9.52
C GLU A 232 5.39 9.89 8.12
N ILE A 233 6.64 9.50 7.78
CA ILE A 233 7.19 9.58 6.44
C ILE A 233 7.35 8.14 5.94
N PHE A 234 6.97 7.91 4.67
CA PHE A 234 7.12 6.62 4.04
C PHE A 234 8.41 6.62 3.21
N PRO A 235 9.40 5.77 3.54
CA PRO A 235 10.62 5.70 2.76
C PRO A 235 10.30 5.20 1.35
N SER A 236 10.90 5.82 0.34
CA SER A 236 10.83 5.31 -1.03
C SER A 236 11.43 3.92 -1.11
N THR A 237 10.81 3.02 -1.83
CA THR A 237 11.36 1.69 -2.10
C THR A 237 12.55 1.70 -3.06
N GLY A 238 12.94 2.87 -3.56
CA GLY A 238 14.20 3.13 -4.25
C GLY A 238 14.30 2.69 -5.71
N SER A 239 13.40 1.86 -6.24
CA SER A 239 13.38 1.55 -7.66
C SER A 239 11.95 1.46 -8.18
N THR A 240 11.66 2.28 -9.17
CA THR A 240 10.47 2.13 -10.00
C THR A 240 10.71 0.98 -10.97
N ASP A 241 10.33 -0.21 -10.58
CA ASP A 241 10.34 -1.34 -11.50
C ASP A 241 9.03 -1.36 -12.30
N PHE A 242 9.06 -0.68 -13.44
CA PHE A 242 7.91 -0.60 -14.35
C PHE A 242 7.53 -1.94 -14.99
N THR A 243 8.33 -2.99 -14.78
CA THR A 243 8.11 -4.31 -15.36
C THR A 243 7.28 -5.24 -14.47
N LYS A 244 6.99 -4.85 -13.23
CA LYS A 244 6.21 -5.69 -12.30
C LYS A 244 4.72 -5.59 -12.57
N GLU A 245 4.07 -6.75 -12.62
CA GLU A 245 2.64 -6.91 -12.88
C GLU A 245 1.72 -6.59 -11.69
N LYS A 246 2.29 -6.24 -10.53
CA LYS A 246 1.56 -6.09 -9.26
C LYS A 246 1.81 -4.71 -8.66
N TYR A 247 1.22 -4.48 -7.49
CA TYR A 247 1.55 -3.32 -6.69
C TYR A 247 3.05 -3.25 -6.46
N ILE A 248 3.66 -2.17 -6.92
CA ILE A 248 5.12 -2.04 -7.00
C ILE A 248 5.72 -1.23 -5.86
N SER A 249 4.89 -0.54 -5.11
CA SER A 249 5.33 0.27 -3.99
C SER A 249 4.60 -0.18 -2.74
N SER A 250 5.34 -0.52 -1.72
CA SER A 250 4.84 -0.94 -0.41
C SER A 250 5.77 -0.41 0.69
N PRO A 251 5.97 0.92 0.78
CA PRO A 251 6.78 1.48 1.84
C PRO A 251 6.06 1.33 3.18
N LYS A 252 6.79 0.85 4.20
CA LYS A 252 6.34 0.87 5.59
C LYS A 252 6.90 2.10 6.29
N SER A 253 6.13 2.67 7.20
CA SER A 253 6.65 3.73 8.06
C SER A 253 7.77 3.21 8.96
N ASN A 254 8.73 4.08 9.27
CA ASN A 254 9.84 3.77 10.18
C ASN A 254 9.46 4.01 11.65
N THR A 255 8.32 4.63 11.90
CA THR A 255 7.84 5.00 13.22
C THR A 255 6.66 4.14 13.64
N TYR A 256 6.49 3.99 14.94
CA TYR A 256 5.32 3.35 15.52
C TYR A 256 4.49 4.39 16.27
N HIS A 257 3.18 4.24 16.17
CA HIS A 257 2.22 4.91 17.05
C HIS A 257 1.89 3.99 18.21
N TYR A 258 1.94 4.51 19.43
CA TYR A 258 1.64 3.75 20.63
C TYR A 258 0.26 4.14 21.13
N LEU A 259 -0.57 3.16 21.43
CA LEU A 259 -1.92 3.33 21.95
C LEU A 259 -2.12 2.48 23.21
N LEU A 260 -3.14 2.79 23.97
CA LEU A 260 -3.60 1.96 25.07
C LEU A 260 -4.58 0.90 24.57
N PRO A 261 -4.68 -0.27 25.26
CA PRO A 261 -5.65 -1.31 24.92
C PRO A 261 -7.07 -0.75 24.85
N ASN A 262 -7.80 -1.12 23.80
CA ASN A 262 -9.15 -0.65 23.57
C ASN A 262 -10.01 -1.74 22.91
N GLN A 263 -11.28 -1.80 23.31
CA GLN A 263 -12.27 -2.75 22.78
C GLN A 263 -12.96 -2.24 21.50
N SER A 264 -12.91 -0.95 21.23
CA SER A 264 -13.42 -0.37 19.99
C SER A 264 -12.48 0.73 19.52
N SER A 265 -12.08 0.67 18.27
CA SER A 265 -11.18 1.66 17.69
C SER A 265 -11.93 2.53 16.70
N SER A 266 -11.83 3.84 16.87
CA SER A 266 -12.23 4.87 15.90
C SER A 266 -11.01 5.49 15.21
N ILE A 267 -9.88 4.80 15.21
CA ILE A 267 -8.64 5.24 14.61
C ILE A 267 -8.84 5.55 13.13
N GLN A 268 -8.35 6.70 12.70
CA GLN A 268 -8.34 7.15 11.32
C GLN A 268 -6.91 7.39 10.85
N LEU A 269 -6.69 7.28 9.54
CA LEU A 269 -5.48 7.73 8.87
C LEU A 269 -5.79 9.02 8.12
N LYS A 270 -4.94 10.04 8.24
CA LYS A 270 -5.00 11.28 7.48
C LYS A 270 -3.71 11.48 6.73
N PHE A 271 -3.78 11.67 5.42
CA PHE A 271 -2.66 12.19 4.65
C PHE A 271 -2.48 13.67 4.97
N THR A 272 -1.25 14.08 5.32
CA THR A 272 -0.96 15.44 5.77
C THR A 272 -0.30 16.29 4.71
N SER A 273 0.59 15.68 3.92
CA SER A 273 1.31 16.35 2.83
C SER A 273 1.99 15.35 1.89
N GLY A 274 2.61 15.83 0.85
CA GLY A 274 3.44 15.08 -0.09
C GLY A 274 3.06 15.29 -1.55
N ASP A 275 3.88 14.75 -2.45
CA ASP A 275 3.61 14.77 -3.88
C ASP A 275 2.45 13.84 -4.24
N GLN A 276 1.91 14.04 -5.43
CA GLN A 276 0.75 13.33 -5.93
C GLN A 276 1.00 11.82 -6.10
N ILE A 277 -0.01 11.02 -5.75
CA ILE A 277 -0.11 9.60 -6.11
C ILE A 277 -1.26 9.48 -7.11
N TYR A 278 -1.03 8.82 -8.25
CA TYR A 278 -2.01 8.76 -9.36
C TYR A 278 -2.46 10.14 -9.86
N HIS A 279 -1.56 11.11 -9.90
CA HIS A 279 -1.84 12.53 -10.23
C HIS A 279 -2.88 13.18 -9.30
N LYS A 280 -3.04 12.63 -8.08
CA LYS A 280 -3.96 13.12 -7.07
C LYS A 280 -3.19 13.58 -5.84
N ASP A 281 -3.45 14.82 -5.43
CA ASP A 281 -3.05 15.30 -4.10
C ASP A 281 -3.96 14.64 -3.06
N LEU A 282 -3.34 13.93 -2.13
CA LEU A 282 -4.02 13.25 -1.04
C LEU A 282 -4.02 14.07 0.27
N ALA A 283 -3.31 15.21 0.33
CA ALA A 283 -3.26 16.05 1.53
C ALA A 283 -4.66 16.40 2.04
N GLY A 284 -4.88 16.23 3.33
CA GLY A 284 -6.16 16.45 3.99
C GLY A 284 -7.19 15.31 3.83
N ARG A 285 -6.91 14.28 3.02
CA ARG A 285 -7.80 13.13 2.88
C ARG A 285 -7.67 12.20 4.07
N THR A 286 -8.82 11.72 4.55
CA THR A 286 -8.94 10.81 5.68
C THR A 286 -9.52 9.48 5.26
N MET A 287 -9.09 8.43 5.95
CA MET A 287 -9.57 7.07 5.77
C MET A 287 -9.85 6.48 7.15
N THR A 288 -11.00 5.84 7.30
CA THR A 288 -11.36 5.17 8.54
C THR A 288 -11.09 3.69 8.36
N PRO A 289 -10.10 3.11 9.04
CA PRO A 289 -9.98 1.68 9.11
C PRO A 289 -11.13 1.10 9.92
N TYR A 290 -11.30 -0.16 9.78
CA TYR A 290 -12.32 -1.00 10.38
C TYR A 290 -12.85 -0.51 11.74
N LYS A 291 -14.17 -0.38 11.84
CA LYS A 291 -14.88 -0.07 13.10
C LYS A 291 -14.96 -1.33 13.97
N ASN A 292 -14.76 -1.16 15.28
CA ASN A 292 -14.89 -2.21 16.32
C ASN A 292 -13.75 -3.25 16.35
N MET A 293 -12.52 -2.84 16.14
CA MET A 293 -11.38 -3.71 16.34
C MET A 293 -10.94 -3.70 17.82
N VAL A 294 -10.72 -4.89 18.38
CA VAL A 294 -10.11 -5.04 19.70
C VAL A 294 -8.60 -4.85 19.56
N LEU A 295 -8.05 -3.84 20.23
CA LEU A 295 -6.62 -3.59 20.29
C LEU A 295 -6.08 -4.19 21.61
N GLU A 296 -5.29 -5.24 21.47
CA GLU A 296 -4.75 -6.01 22.60
C GLU A 296 -3.46 -5.39 23.13
N PRO A 297 -3.18 -5.49 24.44
CA PRO A 297 -1.91 -5.04 25.03
C PRO A 297 -0.74 -5.83 24.44
N ASN A 298 0.45 -5.26 24.47
CA ASN A 298 1.72 -5.84 24.00
C ASN A 298 1.73 -6.26 22.51
N ALA A 299 0.72 -5.91 21.72
CA ALA A 299 0.62 -6.32 20.32
C ALA A 299 1.26 -5.30 19.38
N THR A 300 1.71 -5.78 18.23
CA THR A 300 2.11 -4.96 17.06
C THR A 300 1.08 -5.11 15.96
N TYR A 301 0.59 -4.00 15.42
CA TYR A 301 -0.35 -3.96 14.32
C TYR A 301 0.24 -3.27 13.10
N LEU A 302 -0.10 -3.78 11.92
CA LEU A 302 0.14 -3.15 10.63
C LEU A 302 -1.18 -2.63 10.07
N LEU A 303 -1.27 -1.33 9.89
CA LEU A 303 -2.33 -0.68 9.13
C LEU A 303 -1.89 -0.65 7.66
N ASN A 304 -2.48 -1.50 6.84
CA ASN A 304 -2.16 -1.59 5.41
C ASN A 304 -3.16 -0.78 4.59
N VAL A 305 -2.66 0.21 3.87
CA VAL A 305 -3.43 1.11 3.01
C VAL A 305 -3.09 0.79 1.57
N LYS A 306 -4.06 0.27 0.82
CA LYS A 306 -3.95 -0.03 -0.58
C LYS A 306 -4.64 1.04 -1.42
N LEU A 307 -3.86 1.77 -2.20
CA LEU A 307 -4.35 2.80 -3.11
C LEU A 307 -4.55 2.21 -4.51
N THR A 308 -5.74 2.37 -5.04
CA THR A 308 -6.11 1.87 -6.38
C THR A 308 -6.66 3.00 -7.22
N LYS A 309 -6.29 3.06 -8.50
CA LYS A 309 -6.90 3.96 -9.48
C LYS A 309 -7.98 3.23 -10.25
N VAL A 310 -9.17 3.83 -10.33
CA VAL A 310 -10.24 3.47 -11.25
C VAL A 310 -10.42 4.58 -12.28
N PHE A 311 -10.76 4.20 -13.50
CA PHE A 311 -10.83 5.11 -14.63
C PHE A 311 -12.25 5.37 -15.06
N LYS A 312 -12.45 6.48 -15.78
CA LYS A 312 -13.71 6.80 -16.45
C LYS A 312 -13.75 6.17 -17.85
N TYR A 313 -14.94 5.85 -18.27
CA TYR A 313 -15.21 5.28 -19.59
C TYR A 313 -16.31 6.06 -20.28
N VAL A 314 -16.23 6.11 -21.59
CA VAL A 314 -17.34 6.52 -22.44
C VAL A 314 -18.27 5.33 -22.60
N PHE A 315 -19.56 5.54 -22.41
CA PHE A 315 -20.58 4.52 -22.56
C PHE A 315 -21.31 4.63 -23.90
N ASP A 316 -22.05 3.59 -24.25
CA ASP A 316 -22.83 3.48 -25.49
C ASP A 316 -23.85 4.61 -25.70
N ASP A 317 -24.31 5.26 -24.65
CA ASP A 317 -25.19 6.43 -24.69
C ASP A 317 -24.45 7.77 -24.80
N GLY A 318 -23.12 7.77 -24.93
CA GLY A 318 -22.27 8.95 -25.00
C GLY A 318 -21.96 9.60 -23.66
N THR A 319 -22.47 9.07 -22.54
CA THR A 319 -22.13 9.56 -21.21
C THR A 319 -20.77 9.06 -20.75
N VAL A 320 -20.18 9.75 -19.78
CA VAL A 320 -18.87 9.40 -19.18
C VAL A 320 -19.02 9.13 -17.70
N GLY A 321 -18.35 8.10 -17.20
CA GLY A 321 -18.37 7.76 -15.79
C GLY A 321 -17.55 6.54 -15.41
N PHE A 322 -17.56 6.23 -14.12
CA PHE A 322 -16.90 5.03 -13.58
C PHE A 322 -17.76 3.77 -13.81
N LEU A 323 -17.12 2.62 -14.00
CA LEU A 323 -17.82 1.34 -14.19
C LEU A 323 -18.78 0.99 -13.05
N ARG A 324 -18.43 1.37 -11.81
CA ARG A 324 -19.32 1.15 -10.64
C ARG A 324 -20.67 1.83 -10.77
N ASN A 325 -20.77 2.87 -11.58
CA ASN A 325 -21.97 3.68 -11.79
C ASN A 325 -22.61 3.46 -13.16
N LYS A 326 -22.18 2.42 -13.91
CA LYS A 326 -22.60 2.22 -15.30
C LYS A 326 -24.09 1.86 -15.44
N GLY A 327 -24.70 1.21 -14.46
CA GLY A 327 -26.05 0.66 -14.60
C GLY A 327 -26.10 -0.37 -15.74
N THR A 328 -27.03 -0.16 -16.69
CA THR A 328 -27.19 -1.01 -17.89
C THR A 328 -26.29 -0.61 -19.05
N ARG A 329 -25.66 0.58 -19.00
CA ARG A 329 -24.80 1.12 -20.04
C ARG A 329 -23.58 0.22 -20.28
N LYS A 330 -23.09 0.22 -21.52
CA LYS A 330 -21.93 -0.57 -21.95
C LYS A 330 -20.75 0.36 -22.18
N PRO A 331 -19.57 0.11 -21.58
CA PRO A 331 -18.38 0.89 -21.86
C PRO A 331 -17.93 0.58 -23.31
N ILE A 332 -17.59 1.63 -24.06
CA ILE A 332 -17.10 1.53 -25.44
C ILE A 332 -15.68 2.04 -25.60
N ALA A 333 -15.23 2.94 -24.73
CA ALA A 333 -13.88 3.50 -24.75
C ALA A 333 -13.40 3.89 -23.36
N LEU A 334 -12.08 3.83 -23.16
CA LEU A 334 -11.38 4.31 -21.96
C LEU A 334 -11.05 5.79 -22.13
N VAL A 335 -11.45 6.65 -21.21
CA VAL A 335 -11.09 8.08 -21.21
C VAL A 335 -9.59 8.23 -20.99
N ILE A 336 -8.92 8.95 -21.90
CA ILE A 336 -7.47 9.22 -21.83
C ILE A 336 -7.15 10.69 -21.56
N SER A 337 -8.07 11.60 -21.84
CA SER A 337 -7.95 13.02 -21.50
C SER A 337 -9.34 13.61 -21.28
N GLU A 338 -9.57 14.15 -20.09
CA GLU A 338 -10.81 14.88 -19.79
C GLU A 338 -10.77 16.30 -20.39
N THR A 339 -9.59 16.89 -20.50
CA THR A 339 -9.39 18.23 -21.09
C THR A 339 -9.68 18.22 -22.57
N ASP A 340 -9.10 17.24 -23.29
CA ASP A 340 -9.29 17.11 -24.75
C ASP A 340 -10.55 16.31 -25.08
N ARG A 341 -11.24 15.81 -24.06
CA ARG A 341 -12.43 14.95 -24.20
C ARG A 341 -12.16 13.76 -25.14
N SER A 342 -11.01 13.13 -25.00
CA SER A 342 -10.59 12.02 -25.86
C SER A 342 -10.59 10.69 -25.10
N ALA A 343 -10.92 9.63 -25.83
CA ALA A 343 -10.98 8.26 -25.34
C ALA A 343 -10.48 7.28 -26.39
N ILE A 344 -9.99 6.12 -25.94
CA ILE A 344 -9.44 5.04 -26.75
C ILE A 344 -10.35 3.82 -26.70
N ALA A 345 -10.58 3.18 -27.83
CA ALA A 345 -11.41 1.97 -27.98
C ALA A 345 -10.93 0.83 -27.04
N LEU A 346 -11.87 0.06 -26.51
CA LEU A 346 -11.55 -1.05 -25.61
C LEU A 346 -10.90 -2.24 -26.30
N HIS A 347 -11.15 -2.41 -27.61
CA HIS A 347 -10.60 -3.51 -28.40
C HIS A 347 -9.83 -3.01 -29.61
N ASP A 348 -8.96 -3.88 -30.15
CA ASP A 348 -8.29 -3.61 -31.40
C ASP A 348 -9.29 -3.61 -32.55
N ALA A 349 -9.16 -2.65 -33.47
CA ALA A 349 -9.91 -2.64 -34.71
C ALA A 349 -9.47 -3.77 -35.65
N ASN A 350 -10.22 -4.01 -36.71
CA ASN A 350 -9.95 -5.08 -37.69
C ASN A 350 -9.83 -6.46 -37.02
N ASN A 351 -10.61 -6.73 -35.95
CA ASN A 351 -10.55 -7.97 -35.16
C ASN A 351 -9.13 -8.34 -34.69
N GLY A 352 -8.28 -7.34 -34.43
CA GLY A 352 -6.90 -7.55 -34.02
C GLY A 352 -5.95 -8.02 -35.12
N VAL A 353 -6.37 -7.94 -36.37
CA VAL A 353 -5.53 -8.27 -37.53
C VAL A 353 -4.68 -7.05 -37.89
N GLN A 354 -3.38 -7.25 -37.94
CA GLN A 354 -2.41 -6.22 -38.30
C GLN A 354 -2.55 -5.83 -39.79
N THR A 355 -2.32 -4.57 -40.12
CA THR A 355 -2.33 -4.06 -41.48
C THR A 355 -1.23 -3.03 -41.70
N ILE A 356 -1.01 -2.66 -42.99
CA ILE A 356 -0.13 -1.57 -43.39
C ILE A 356 -0.79 -0.21 -43.09
N TRP A 357 0.01 0.85 -43.01
CA TRP A 357 -0.48 2.21 -42.79
C TRP A 357 -1.23 2.74 -44.05
N THR A 358 -0.51 2.83 -45.18
CA THR A 358 -1.02 3.17 -46.52
C THR A 358 -0.26 2.36 -47.56
N VAL A 359 -0.83 2.19 -48.76
CA VAL A 359 -0.20 1.39 -49.85
C VAL A 359 0.88 2.12 -50.64
N LYS A 360 0.89 3.45 -50.60
CA LYS A 360 1.84 4.26 -51.33
C LYS A 360 2.44 5.35 -50.45
N ARG A 361 3.76 5.47 -50.52
CA ARG A 361 4.47 6.62 -50.00
C ARG A 361 4.05 7.87 -50.78
N ASN A 362 3.99 8.99 -50.10
CA ASN A 362 3.77 10.34 -50.61
C ASN A 362 2.36 10.70 -51.11
N ASP A 363 1.54 9.76 -51.59
CA ASP A 363 0.24 10.14 -52.20
C ASP A 363 -0.82 10.44 -51.10
N TYR A 364 -0.80 9.68 -49.99
CA TYR A 364 -1.82 9.75 -48.92
C TYR A 364 -1.28 10.22 -47.60
N ASN A 365 -0.05 10.74 -47.59
CA ASN A 365 0.56 11.30 -46.36
C ASN A 365 -0.22 12.52 -45.87
N ASN A 366 -0.07 12.86 -44.62
CA ASN A 366 -0.57 14.12 -44.09
C ASN A 366 0.19 15.28 -44.76
N PRO A 367 -0.45 16.45 -44.94
CA PRO A 367 0.21 17.63 -45.54
C PRO A 367 1.36 18.17 -44.69
N VAL A 368 1.32 17.90 -43.37
CA VAL A 368 2.35 18.28 -42.42
C VAL A 368 2.95 17.03 -41.80
N ALA A 369 4.28 16.95 -41.81
CA ALA A 369 5.03 15.89 -41.20
C ALA A 369 5.48 16.31 -39.77
N GLU A 370 5.42 15.38 -38.85
CA GLU A 370 6.09 15.55 -37.54
C GLU A 370 7.51 15.00 -37.67
N TYR A 371 8.47 15.76 -37.14
CA TYR A 371 9.89 15.35 -37.10
C TYR A 371 10.20 14.70 -35.77
N PRO A 372 10.71 13.48 -35.70
CA PRO A 372 11.12 12.86 -34.46
C PRO A 372 12.29 13.53 -33.78
N SER A 373 13.15 14.21 -34.53
CA SER A 373 14.22 15.03 -33.98
C SER A 373 13.70 16.26 -33.21
N GLN A 374 12.45 16.65 -33.43
CA GLN A 374 11.75 17.78 -32.79
C GLN A 374 10.63 17.33 -31.86
N ARG A 375 10.83 16.29 -31.14
CA ARG A 375 9.91 15.59 -30.22
C ARG A 375 9.24 16.47 -29.18
N ASP A 376 9.81 17.61 -28.90
CA ASP A 376 9.24 18.62 -28.02
C ASP A 376 8.06 19.36 -28.68
N GLN A 377 7.82 19.12 -29.98
CA GLN A 377 6.81 19.79 -30.79
C GLN A 377 5.60 18.90 -31.11
N ILE A 378 5.34 17.86 -30.29
CA ILE A 378 4.08 17.13 -30.43
C ILE A 378 2.95 18.15 -30.20
N PRO A 379 2.03 18.32 -31.15
CA PRO A 379 0.94 19.27 -31.03
C PRO A 379 0.19 19.06 -29.71
N ALA A 380 -0.21 20.14 -29.05
CA ALA A 380 -1.00 20.06 -27.84
C ALA A 380 -2.37 19.43 -28.09
N THR A 381 -2.89 19.58 -29.31
CA THR A 381 -4.21 19.06 -29.72
C THR A 381 -4.03 17.99 -30.78
N SER A 382 -4.73 16.86 -30.63
CA SER A 382 -4.70 15.77 -31.60
C SER A 382 -5.27 16.20 -32.96
N GLN A 383 -4.59 15.82 -34.04
CA GLN A 383 -5.06 15.98 -35.42
C GLN A 383 -5.60 14.66 -35.99
N GLY A 384 -5.70 13.59 -35.20
CA GLY A 384 -6.08 12.27 -35.69
C GLY A 384 -7.44 12.23 -36.39
N LEU A 385 -8.44 12.91 -35.81
CA LEU A 385 -9.78 13.01 -36.40
C LEU A 385 -9.74 13.71 -37.75
N HIS A 386 -9.06 14.87 -37.85
CA HIS A 386 -8.89 15.62 -39.06
C HIS A 386 -8.16 14.80 -40.16
N TRP A 387 -7.02 14.18 -39.81
CA TRP A 387 -6.26 13.36 -40.75
C TRP A 387 -7.01 12.10 -41.21
N THR A 388 -8.00 11.65 -40.47
CA THR A 388 -8.81 10.48 -40.84
C THR A 388 -9.99 10.85 -41.69
N TRP A 389 -10.73 11.93 -41.38
CA TRP A 389 -12.04 12.23 -41.95
C TRP A 389 -12.11 13.44 -42.86
N ASP A 390 -11.05 14.24 -42.98
CA ASP A 390 -11.03 15.42 -43.83
C ASP A 390 -10.12 15.22 -45.04
N ALA A 391 -10.57 15.64 -46.23
CA ALA A 391 -9.79 15.57 -47.44
C ALA A 391 -8.50 16.40 -47.36
N SER A 392 -8.55 17.56 -46.70
CA SER A 392 -7.37 18.40 -46.44
C SER A 392 -6.36 17.75 -45.48
N GLY A 393 -6.75 16.70 -44.77
CA GLY A 393 -5.88 15.83 -43.99
C GLY A 393 -4.99 14.91 -44.81
N SER A 394 -5.14 14.91 -46.13
CA SER A 394 -4.28 14.18 -47.07
C SER A 394 -3.50 15.14 -47.96
N LYS A 395 -2.30 14.78 -48.39
CA LYS A 395 -1.40 15.62 -49.17
C LYS A 395 -1.99 15.98 -50.57
N ASP A 396 -2.81 15.09 -51.14
CA ASP A 396 -3.51 15.33 -52.37
C ASP A 396 -4.71 16.27 -52.25
N GLY A 397 -5.13 16.61 -51.02
CA GLY A 397 -6.25 17.49 -50.71
C GLY A 397 -7.63 16.95 -51.12
N ILE A 398 -7.71 15.67 -51.50
CA ILE A 398 -8.92 15.06 -52.07
C ILE A 398 -9.32 13.80 -51.33
N THR A 399 -8.35 12.98 -50.94
CA THR A 399 -8.58 11.66 -50.34
C THR A 399 -9.02 11.77 -48.90
N ILE A 400 -10.22 11.27 -48.59
CA ILE A 400 -10.69 11.03 -47.23
C ILE A 400 -10.22 9.61 -46.82
N LYS A 401 -9.17 9.50 -46.01
CA LYS A 401 -8.52 8.23 -45.71
C LYS A 401 -9.45 7.21 -45.05
N ALA A 402 -10.45 7.69 -44.26
CA ALA A 402 -11.47 6.85 -43.66
C ALA A 402 -12.28 6.02 -44.70
N ASN A 403 -12.37 6.46 -45.95
CA ASN A 403 -13.17 5.81 -46.98
C ASN A 403 -12.34 4.89 -47.90
N GLU A 404 -11.06 4.68 -47.60
CA GLU A 404 -10.12 4.02 -48.49
C GLU A 404 -9.57 2.70 -47.89
N PRO A 405 -10.35 1.60 -47.98
CA PRO A 405 -9.97 0.33 -47.34
C PRO A 405 -8.70 -0.30 -47.93
N VAL A 406 -8.42 -0.03 -49.20
CA VAL A 406 -7.25 -0.56 -49.90
C VAL A 406 -6.07 0.39 -49.82
N LYS A 407 -6.30 1.70 -50.02
CA LYS A 407 -5.23 2.70 -50.05
C LYS A 407 -4.72 3.10 -48.66
N CYS A 408 -5.63 3.20 -47.66
CA CYS A 408 -5.35 3.68 -46.32
C CYS A 408 -5.95 2.75 -45.25
N PRO A 409 -5.58 1.45 -45.25
CA PRO A 409 -6.28 0.46 -44.41
C PRO A 409 -6.21 0.76 -42.91
N ALA A 410 -5.13 1.32 -42.39
CA ALA A 410 -5.06 1.68 -40.98
C ALA A 410 -6.11 2.73 -40.57
N PHE A 411 -6.29 3.76 -41.42
CA PHE A 411 -7.30 4.81 -41.20
C PHE A 411 -8.72 4.27 -41.39
N TYR A 412 -8.92 3.44 -42.43
CA TYR A 412 -10.22 2.82 -42.69
C TYR A 412 -10.69 1.97 -41.53
N HIS A 413 -9.86 1.06 -41.04
CA HIS A 413 -10.24 0.17 -39.94
C HIS A 413 -10.45 0.92 -38.59
N ALA A 414 -9.68 1.97 -38.33
CA ALA A 414 -9.92 2.82 -37.17
C ALA A 414 -11.26 3.57 -37.28
N ALA A 415 -11.54 4.13 -38.47
CA ALA A 415 -12.75 4.90 -38.76
C ALA A 415 -14.04 4.05 -38.71
N HIS A 416 -13.93 2.75 -39.04
CA HIS A 416 -15.03 1.78 -39.03
C HIS A 416 -14.94 0.78 -37.87
N TYR A 417 -14.35 1.21 -36.77
CA TYR A 417 -14.33 0.39 -35.54
C TYR A 417 -15.75 0.16 -35.02
N ASP A 418 -16.07 -1.09 -34.76
CA ASP A 418 -17.33 -1.51 -34.14
C ASP A 418 -17.05 -1.89 -32.66
N PRO A 419 -17.63 -1.18 -31.68
CA PRO A 419 -17.49 -1.55 -30.27
C PRO A 419 -18.28 -2.80 -29.87
N GLY A 420 -18.98 -3.44 -30.79
CA GLY A 420 -19.81 -4.64 -30.53
C GLY A 420 -21.11 -4.35 -29.77
N VAL A 421 -21.50 -3.09 -29.67
CA VAL A 421 -22.75 -2.64 -29.03
C VAL A 421 -23.35 -1.48 -29.85
N VAL A 422 -24.68 -1.35 -29.77
CA VAL A 422 -25.36 -0.22 -30.43
C VAL A 422 -25.03 1.06 -29.68
N VAL A 423 -24.40 2.01 -30.38
CA VAL A 423 -24.08 3.33 -29.84
C VAL A 423 -25.25 4.27 -30.09
N THR A 424 -25.82 4.83 -29.03
CA THR A 424 -26.96 5.76 -29.08
C THR A 424 -26.59 7.20 -28.76
N GLY A 425 -25.35 7.43 -28.29
CA GLY A 425 -24.84 8.77 -27.95
C GLY A 425 -24.69 9.63 -29.20
N THR A 426 -25.27 10.82 -29.18
CA THR A 426 -25.23 11.79 -30.30
C THR A 426 -24.12 12.84 -30.16
N ASN A 427 -23.47 12.89 -29.01
CA ASN A 427 -22.38 13.81 -28.68
C ASN A 427 -20.99 13.26 -29.00
N LEU A 428 -20.89 12.07 -29.57
CA LEU A 428 -19.64 11.42 -29.93
C LEU A 428 -19.19 11.83 -31.31
N SER A 429 -17.87 11.99 -31.49
CA SER A 429 -17.28 12.12 -32.83
C SER A 429 -17.37 10.79 -33.58
N LYS A 430 -16.94 10.80 -34.83
CA LYS A 430 -16.62 9.55 -35.53
C LYS A 430 -15.35 8.93 -34.93
N TRP A 431 -15.23 7.61 -35.01
CA TRP A 431 -13.98 6.91 -34.69
C TRP A 431 -12.87 7.31 -35.66
N TYR A 432 -11.63 7.40 -35.18
CA TYR A 432 -10.50 7.83 -36.00
C TYR A 432 -9.20 7.12 -35.55
N LEU A 433 -8.19 7.16 -36.43
CA LEU A 433 -6.85 6.72 -36.07
C LEU A 433 -6.17 7.79 -35.24
N GLY A 434 -5.78 7.45 -33.98
CA GLY A 434 -5.20 8.39 -33.06
C GLY A 434 -3.85 8.92 -33.52
N ALA A 435 -3.63 10.22 -33.35
CA ALA A 435 -2.33 10.84 -33.52
C ALA A 435 -1.37 10.57 -32.36
N ASN A 436 -0.13 10.96 -32.52
CA ASN A 436 0.89 10.82 -31.47
C ASN A 436 0.47 11.49 -30.15
N THR A 437 -0.27 12.59 -30.22
CA THR A 437 -0.84 13.28 -29.03
C THR A 437 -1.80 12.39 -28.25
N ASP A 438 -2.66 11.63 -28.92
CA ASP A 438 -3.61 10.71 -28.29
C ASP A 438 -2.88 9.59 -27.55
N TRP A 439 -1.86 9.01 -28.17
CA TRP A 439 -1.01 8.00 -27.54
C TRP A 439 -0.22 8.55 -26.36
N LYS A 440 0.30 9.78 -26.47
CA LYS A 440 0.95 10.48 -25.37
C LYS A 440 0.02 10.64 -24.17
N ASN A 441 -1.25 11.01 -24.41
CA ASN A 441 -2.24 11.14 -23.35
C ASN A 441 -2.47 9.79 -22.61
N LEU A 442 -2.53 8.68 -23.35
CA LEU A 442 -2.61 7.35 -22.75
C LEU A 442 -1.44 7.08 -21.78
N TYR A 443 -0.21 7.38 -22.21
CA TYR A 443 0.95 7.14 -21.34
C TYR A 443 0.97 8.02 -20.09
N LEU A 444 0.68 9.31 -20.26
CA LEU A 444 0.81 10.28 -19.18
C LEU A 444 -0.34 10.17 -18.18
N TYR A 445 -1.57 10.10 -18.65
CA TYR A 445 -2.74 10.21 -17.79
C TYR A 445 -3.28 8.86 -17.30
N VAL A 446 -3.12 7.80 -18.08
CA VAL A 446 -3.54 6.46 -17.68
C VAL A 446 -2.36 5.63 -17.19
N GLY A 447 -1.22 5.72 -17.86
CA GLY A 447 0.01 5.01 -17.50
C GLY A 447 0.92 5.71 -16.50
N PHE A 448 0.58 6.93 -16.07
CA PHE A 448 1.38 7.72 -15.11
C PHE A 448 2.85 7.84 -15.49
N GLY A 449 3.12 7.90 -16.80
CA GLY A 449 4.45 8.13 -17.33
C GLY A 449 4.98 9.51 -16.93
N THR A 450 6.27 9.60 -16.65
CA THR A 450 6.91 10.85 -16.20
C THR A 450 7.53 11.64 -17.33
N ASN A 451 7.73 11.02 -18.50
CA ASN A 451 8.38 11.66 -19.61
C ASN A 451 7.36 12.30 -20.56
N THR A 452 7.32 13.63 -20.58
CA THR A 452 6.49 14.40 -21.52
C THR A 452 6.97 14.27 -22.97
N LYS A 453 8.19 13.77 -23.18
CA LYS A 453 8.80 13.50 -24.49
C LYS A 453 8.56 12.04 -24.86
N VAL A 454 7.33 11.72 -25.25
CA VAL A 454 6.96 10.37 -25.71
C VAL A 454 7.58 10.10 -27.04
N ASN A 455 8.87 9.93 -27.02
CA ASN A 455 9.64 9.58 -28.22
C ASN A 455 11.07 9.37 -27.87
N ALA A 456 11.61 8.24 -28.01
CA ALA A 456 13.04 8.27 -28.07
C ALA A 456 13.61 7.08 -28.79
N ASN A 457 14.32 7.34 -29.83
CA ASN A 457 15.28 6.41 -30.38
C ASN A 457 16.38 6.05 -29.35
N SER A 458 16.44 6.71 -28.19
CA SER A 458 17.56 6.58 -27.28
C SER A 458 17.21 6.53 -25.79
N SER A 459 15.96 6.75 -25.40
CA SER A 459 15.56 6.71 -24.00
C SER A 459 14.16 6.14 -23.85
N PRO A 460 13.97 5.04 -23.15
CA PRO A 460 12.66 4.48 -22.92
C PRO A 460 11.79 5.48 -22.19
N CYS A 461 10.52 5.58 -22.57
CA CYS A 461 9.51 6.33 -21.83
C CYS A 461 8.89 5.39 -20.81
N PRO A 462 9.29 5.49 -19.52
CA PRO A 462 8.77 4.61 -18.49
C PRO A 462 7.29 4.93 -18.23
N TRP A 463 6.49 3.89 -18.09
CA TRP A 463 5.06 3.95 -17.84
C TRP A 463 4.61 2.70 -17.08
N TYR A 464 3.51 2.82 -16.34
CA TYR A 464 2.98 1.68 -15.58
C TYR A 464 1.98 0.91 -16.45
N TYR A 465 2.49 0.04 -17.33
CA TYR A 465 1.66 -0.70 -18.31
C TYR A 465 0.57 -1.54 -17.63
N HIS A 466 0.85 -2.13 -16.48
CA HIS A 466 -0.13 -2.94 -15.74
C HIS A 466 -1.33 -2.11 -15.24
N VAL A 467 -1.16 -0.80 -15.01
CA VAL A 467 -2.27 0.11 -14.68
C VAL A 467 -3.17 0.31 -15.90
N ILE A 468 -2.55 0.53 -17.07
CA ILE A 468 -3.28 0.65 -18.35
C ILE A 468 -3.99 -0.66 -18.68
N ASP A 469 -3.29 -1.78 -18.61
CA ASP A 469 -3.86 -3.10 -18.92
C ASP A 469 -5.02 -3.44 -17.97
N LYS A 470 -4.89 -3.08 -16.68
CA LYS A 470 -6.00 -3.18 -15.74
C LYS A 470 -7.18 -2.31 -16.15
N ALA A 471 -6.94 -1.07 -16.58
CA ALA A 471 -8.02 -0.19 -17.05
C ALA A 471 -8.80 -0.80 -18.22
N PHE A 472 -8.12 -1.44 -19.17
CA PHE A 472 -8.80 -2.15 -20.26
C PHE A 472 -9.53 -3.39 -19.78
N THR A 473 -8.89 -4.25 -19.02
CA THR A 473 -9.47 -5.52 -18.56
C THR A 473 -10.65 -5.33 -17.62
N ASP A 474 -10.65 -4.30 -16.78
CA ASP A 474 -11.78 -3.96 -15.90
C ASP A 474 -13.07 -3.68 -16.70
N ALA A 475 -12.94 -3.16 -17.93
CA ALA A 475 -14.06 -2.91 -18.84
C ALA A 475 -14.35 -4.07 -19.80
N GLY A 476 -13.64 -5.19 -19.68
CA GLY A 476 -13.73 -6.33 -20.60
C GLY A 476 -12.98 -6.12 -21.92
N GLY A 477 -12.11 -5.11 -22.01
CA GLY A 477 -11.31 -4.80 -23.17
C GLY A 477 -10.05 -5.65 -23.31
N THR A 478 -9.33 -5.48 -24.41
CA THR A 478 -8.04 -6.12 -24.67
C THR A 478 -6.88 -5.21 -24.26
N THR A 479 -5.86 -5.79 -23.65
CA THR A 479 -4.65 -5.06 -23.25
C THR A 479 -3.91 -4.47 -24.44
N VAL A 480 -3.18 -3.38 -24.22
CA VAL A 480 -2.33 -2.78 -25.26
C VAL A 480 -0.88 -3.23 -25.14
N SER A 481 -0.45 -3.69 -24.00
CA SER A 481 0.91 -4.19 -23.80
C SER A 481 1.02 -5.69 -24.14
N ASN A 482 2.24 -6.13 -24.40
CA ASN A 482 2.53 -7.55 -24.41
C ASN A 482 2.82 -8.02 -22.98
N THR A 483 2.02 -8.94 -22.48
CA THR A 483 2.14 -9.47 -21.11
C THR A 483 3.24 -10.54 -20.96
N ASP A 484 3.80 -11.02 -22.08
CA ASP A 484 4.94 -11.96 -22.03
C ASP A 484 6.26 -11.20 -21.84
N PRO A 485 6.90 -11.27 -20.65
CA PRO A 485 8.18 -10.59 -20.38
C PRO A 485 9.33 -11.15 -21.23
N ASN A 486 9.17 -12.34 -21.82
CA ASN A 486 10.18 -12.98 -22.66
C ASN A 486 9.87 -12.84 -24.15
N ALA A 487 8.85 -12.06 -24.52
CA ALA A 487 8.48 -11.86 -25.90
C ALA A 487 9.67 -11.31 -26.72
N SER A 488 9.97 -11.99 -27.82
CA SER A 488 10.95 -11.49 -28.79
C SER A 488 10.51 -10.13 -29.35
N SER A 489 11.44 -9.35 -29.85
CA SER A 489 11.15 -8.05 -30.49
C SER A 489 10.06 -8.14 -31.59
N ASN A 490 9.91 -9.30 -32.21
CA ASN A 490 8.89 -9.54 -33.24
C ASN A 490 7.50 -9.83 -32.66
N ALA A 491 7.40 -10.22 -31.40
CA ALA A 491 6.13 -10.47 -30.71
C ALA A 491 5.58 -9.23 -29.96
N LEU A 492 6.25 -8.08 -30.07
CA LEU A 492 5.79 -6.85 -29.45
C LEU A 492 4.51 -6.35 -30.11
N ARG A 493 3.57 -5.84 -29.31
CA ARG A 493 2.39 -5.16 -29.83
C ARG A 493 2.81 -3.81 -30.40
N LYS A 494 2.50 -3.60 -31.66
CA LYS A 494 2.79 -2.38 -32.41
C LYS A 494 1.47 -1.78 -32.86
N TYR A 495 1.31 -0.49 -32.73
CA TYR A 495 0.09 0.22 -33.11
C TYR A 495 0.41 1.38 -34.03
N TRP A 496 -0.35 1.49 -35.14
CA TRP A 496 -0.27 2.65 -36.00
C TRP A 496 -0.80 3.90 -35.30
N SER A 497 -0.13 5.04 -35.53
CA SER A 497 -0.71 6.36 -35.27
C SER A 497 -1.05 7.05 -36.62
N ALA A 498 -1.93 8.05 -36.57
CA ALA A 498 -2.24 8.88 -37.72
C ALA A 498 -1.08 9.84 -38.10
N THR A 499 -0.09 9.99 -37.21
CA THR A 499 1.03 10.91 -37.41
C THR A 499 1.94 10.42 -38.54
N TYR A 500 2.23 11.32 -39.47
CA TYR A 500 3.16 11.09 -40.56
C TYR A 500 4.60 11.41 -40.14
N TYR A 501 5.50 10.48 -40.43
CA TYR A 501 6.91 10.59 -40.10
C TYR A 501 7.76 10.83 -41.36
N ARG A 502 8.29 12.04 -41.52
CA ARG A 502 8.90 12.51 -42.77
C ARG A 502 10.14 11.73 -43.20
N ASP A 503 11.02 11.36 -42.23
CA ASP A 503 12.32 10.75 -42.60
C ASP A 503 12.19 9.39 -43.26
N PHE A 504 11.04 8.73 -43.08
CA PHE A 504 10.74 7.42 -43.66
C PHE A 504 9.49 7.39 -44.56
N ASP A 505 8.88 8.54 -44.81
CA ASP A 505 7.67 8.67 -45.65
C ASP A 505 6.52 7.71 -45.27
N THR A 506 6.31 7.51 -43.98
CA THR A 506 5.34 6.55 -43.45
C THR A 506 4.71 7.00 -42.14
N GLY A 507 3.70 6.25 -41.67
CA GLY A 507 3.09 6.50 -40.37
C GLY A 507 4.01 6.14 -39.21
N LEU A 508 3.87 6.84 -38.08
CA LEU A 508 4.54 6.53 -36.85
C LEU A 508 3.87 5.31 -36.19
N MET A 509 4.66 4.35 -35.76
CA MET A 509 4.22 3.24 -34.92
C MET A 509 4.58 3.45 -33.43
N HIS A 510 3.68 3.07 -32.57
CA HIS A 510 3.96 2.92 -31.14
C HIS A 510 4.20 1.46 -30.81
N ILE A 511 5.35 1.16 -30.19
CA ILE A 511 5.74 -0.18 -29.78
C ILE A 511 5.61 -0.27 -28.27
N PHE A 512 4.77 -1.17 -27.79
CA PHE A 512 4.52 -1.36 -26.37
C PHE A 512 5.35 -2.50 -25.84
N LYS A 513 6.33 -2.15 -25.01
CA LYS A 513 7.13 -3.08 -24.22
C LYS A 513 6.70 -2.99 -22.75
N ASN A 514 6.91 -4.05 -21.99
CA ASN A 514 6.67 -4.03 -20.56
C ASN A 514 7.45 -2.90 -19.90
N GLY A 515 6.74 -1.92 -19.33
CA GLY A 515 7.32 -0.76 -18.66
C GLY A 515 7.97 0.28 -19.54
N TYR A 516 7.96 0.08 -20.87
CA TYR A 516 8.53 1.02 -21.83
C TYR A 516 7.62 1.15 -23.02
N THR A 517 7.54 2.35 -23.57
CA THR A 517 7.02 2.56 -24.89
C THR A 517 8.13 3.11 -25.76
N ASP A 518 8.23 2.58 -26.95
CA ASP A 518 9.11 3.10 -27.98
C ASP A 518 8.20 3.70 -29.08
N GLY A 519 8.12 5.02 -29.12
CA GLY A 519 7.42 5.75 -30.16
C GLY A 519 8.32 5.87 -31.37
N ASN A 520 8.63 4.74 -32.01
CA ASN A 520 9.46 4.80 -33.19
C ASN A 520 9.34 3.59 -34.08
N HIS A 521 9.56 3.84 -35.36
CA HIS A 521 9.83 2.94 -36.47
C HIS A 521 8.62 2.35 -37.17
N SER A 522 8.18 3.06 -38.15
CA SER A 522 7.93 2.37 -39.38
C SER A 522 9.17 2.50 -40.27
N ILE A 523 9.71 1.43 -40.70
CA ILE A 523 10.86 1.41 -41.61
C ILE A 523 10.40 1.22 -43.06
N SER A 524 9.18 0.74 -43.25
CA SER A 524 8.66 0.53 -44.61
C SER A 524 7.14 0.54 -44.68
N GLU A 525 6.60 0.87 -45.83
CA GLU A 525 5.20 0.72 -46.19
C GLU A 525 4.66 -0.73 -46.07
N ARG A 526 5.55 -1.70 -45.87
CA ARG A 526 5.23 -3.13 -45.67
C ARG A 526 5.11 -3.54 -44.24
N ASP A 527 5.45 -2.65 -43.29
CA ASP A 527 5.34 -2.97 -41.88
C ASP A 527 3.88 -3.13 -41.49
N LEU A 528 3.62 -4.13 -40.69
CA LEU A 528 2.30 -4.44 -40.16
C LEU A 528 2.21 -4.04 -38.70
N ALA A 529 1.10 -3.37 -38.34
CA ALA A 529 0.80 -3.05 -36.97
C ALA A 529 -0.71 -3.18 -36.69
N LEU A 530 -1.04 -3.31 -35.43
CA LEU A 530 -2.40 -3.26 -34.91
C LEU A 530 -2.99 -1.86 -35.03
N ILE A 531 -4.29 -1.78 -34.92
CA ILE A 531 -5.03 -0.54 -34.96
C ILE A 531 -5.89 -0.43 -33.72
N ARG A 532 -5.79 0.70 -33.04
CA ARG A 532 -6.69 1.05 -31.95
C ARG A 532 -7.37 2.37 -32.32
N ALA A 533 -8.69 2.36 -32.31
CA ALA A 533 -9.46 3.56 -32.66
C ALA A 533 -9.56 4.52 -31.45
N PHE A 534 -9.74 5.79 -31.76
CA PHE A 534 -9.97 6.86 -30.77
C PHE A 534 -11.27 7.58 -31.10
N ILE A 535 -11.83 8.26 -30.10
CA ILE A 535 -13.08 9.01 -30.21
C ILE A 535 -13.06 10.22 -29.28
N HIS A 536 -13.71 11.32 -29.71
CA HIS A 536 -14.05 12.44 -28.80
C HIS A 536 -15.50 12.30 -28.31
N TYR A 537 -15.75 12.77 -27.06
CA TYR A 537 -17.04 12.65 -26.37
C TYR A 537 -17.57 13.98 -25.84
#